data_e67ef9a17236b9311610d2dd2c697743
#
_entry.id   e67ef9a17236b9311610d2dd2c697743
#
_cell.length_a   1.000
_cell.length_b   1.000
_cell.length_c   1.000
_cell.angle_alpha   90.00
_cell.angle_beta   90.00
_cell.angle_gamma   90.00
#
_symmetry.space_group_name_H-M   'P 1'
#
loop_
_entity.id
_entity.type
_entity.pdbx_description
1 polymer ?
#
loop_
_entity_poly.entity_id
_entity_poly.type
_entity_poly.pdbx_seq_one_letter_code
_entity_poly.pdbx_strand_id
1 'polypeptide(L)' 'MTAEEIKELDAQVRKARFVLSQKAGALHDLIEDRLPADYLEIPAYAEDTFLACKAWDELNKKLTENKI' A
#
# COMPACT_ATOMS: atom_id res chain seq x y z
N MET A 1 5.89 -23.18 5.06
CA MET A 1 4.73 -22.91 4.17
C MET A 1 4.74 -23.84 2.97
N THR A 2 3.56 -24.27 2.55
CA THR A 2 3.43 -25.04 1.31
C THR A 2 3.59 -24.13 0.09
N ALA A 3 3.81 -24.74 -1.07
CA ALA A 3 3.91 -23.99 -2.33
C ALA A 3 2.62 -23.20 -2.61
N GLU A 4 1.46 -23.76 -2.28
CA GLU A 4 0.18 -23.09 -2.48
C GLU A 4 0.03 -21.88 -1.55
N GLU A 5 0.48 -22.00 -0.31
CA GLU A 5 0.44 -20.90 0.65
C GLU A 5 1.36 -19.75 0.21
N ILE A 6 2.53 -20.07 -0.32
CA ILE A 6 3.47 -19.07 -0.84
C ILE A 6 2.87 -18.36 -2.04
N LYS A 7 2.21 -19.10 -2.94
CA LYS A 7 1.54 -18.53 -4.11
C LYS A 7 0.42 -17.59 -3.71
N GLU A 8 -0.37 -17.97 -2.69
CA GLU A 8 -1.44 -17.14 -2.17
C GLU A 8 -0.88 -15.87 -1.52
N LEU A 9 0.18 -16.01 -0.74
CA LEU A 9 0.83 -14.87 -0.11
C LEU A 9 1.40 -13.91 -1.16
N ASP A 10 2.00 -14.43 -2.22
CA ASP A 10 2.49 -13.62 -3.34
C ASP A 10 1.36 -12.81 -3.98
N ALA A 11 0.19 -13.43 -4.16
CA ALA A 11 -0.99 -12.74 -4.68
C ALA A 11 -1.46 -11.63 -3.74
N GLN A 12 -1.39 -11.86 -2.42
CA GLN A 12 -1.75 -10.85 -1.42
C GLN A 12 -0.78 -9.67 -1.46
N VAL A 13 0.52 -9.93 -1.64
CA VAL A 13 1.53 -8.89 -1.76
C VAL A 13 1.24 -8.01 -2.98
N ARG A 14 0.93 -8.63 -4.11
CA ARG A 14 0.61 -7.88 -5.34
C ARG A 14 -0.64 -7.04 -5.19
N LYS A 15 -1.66 -7.58 -4.53
CA LYS A 15 -2.89 -6.84 -4.26
C LYS A 15 -2.64 -5.66 -3.34
N ALA A 16 -1.85 -5.86 -2.29
CA ALA A 16 -1.48 -4.78 -1.37
C ALA A 16 -0.69 -3.69 -2.09
N ARG A 17 0.20 -4.05 -3.02
CA ARG A 17 0.94 -3.09 -3.83
C ARG A 17 0.02 -2.28 -4.73
N PHE A 18 -1.00 -2.91 -5.28
CA PHE A 18 -2.00 -2.23 -6.11
C PHE A 18 -2.79 -1.21 -5.28
N VAL A 19 -3.25 -1.61 -4.09
CA VAL A 19 -3.97 -0.71 -3.17
C VAL A 19 -3.09 0.47 -2.79
N LEU A 20 -1.82 0.21 -2.48
CA LEU A 20 -0.84 1.26 -2.18
C LEU A 20 -0.73 2.26 -3.33
N SER A 21 -0.66 1.78 -4.56
CA SER A 21 -0.56 2.64 -5.74
C SER A 21 -1.78 3.54 -5.88
N GLN A 22 -2.98 3.02 -5.58
CA GLN A 22 -4.21 3.81 -5.60
C GLN A 22 -4.19 4.91 -4.53
N LYS A 23 -3.77 4.57 -3.31
CA LYS A 23 -3.70 5.54 -2.20
C LYS A 23 -2.65 6.61 -2.47
N ALA A 24 -1.49 6.21 -2.97
CA ALA A 24 -0.43 7.15 -3.33
C ALA A 24 -0.86 8.09 -4.46
N GLY A 25 -1.57 7.56 -5.46
CA GLY A 25 -2.11 8.37 -6.55
C GLY A 25 -3.12 9.40 -6.07
N ALA A 26 -4.00 9.01 -5.15
CA ALA A 26 -4.98 9.93 -4.57
C ALA A 26 -4.30 11.06 -3.78
N LEU A 27 -3.26 10.74 -3.01
CA LEU A 27 -2.48 11.73 -2.28
C LEU A 27 -1.75 12.67 -3.25
N HIS A 28 -1.17 12.13 -4.30
CA HIS A 28 -0.49 12.90 -5.34
C HIS A 28 -1.45 13.90 -5.99
N ASP A 29 -2.66 13.45 -6.34
CA ASP A 29 -3.67 14.31 -6.97
C ASP A 29 -4.14 15.42 -6.02
N LEU A 30 -4.27 15.09 -4.73
CA LEU A 30 -4.61 16.10 -3.73
C LEU A 30 -3.56 17.20 -3.69
N ILE A 31 -2.30 16.81 -3.64
CA ILE A 31 -1.18 17.75 -3.54
C ILE A 31 -1.05 18.60 -4.80
N GLU A 32 -1.21 17.98 -5.95
CA GLU A 32 -0.99 18.65 -7.22
C GLU A 32 -2.16 19.54 -7.65
N ASP A 33 -3.40 19.07 -7.45
CA ASP A 33 -4.56 19.72 -8.06
C ASP A 33 -5.48 20.43 -7.07
N ARG A 34 -5.43 20.10 -5.77
CA ARG A 34 -6.43 20.56 -4.81
C ARG A 34 -5.89 21.47 -3.71
N LEU A 35 -4.59 21.69 -3.69
CA LEU A 35 -3.99 22.62 -2.73
C LEU A 35 -3.93 24.03 -3.29
N PRO A 36 -3.99 25.07 -2.44
CA PRO A 36 -4.07 24.96 -0.98
C PRO A 36 -5.47 24.78 -0.41
N ALA A 37 -6.52 24.81 -1.22
CA ALA A 37 -7.90 24.82 -0.75
C ALA A 37 -8.21 23.62 0.17
N ASP A 38 -7.76 22.42 -0.20
CA ASP A 38 -8.11 21.18 0.49
C ASP A 38 -7.01 20.67 1.43
N TYR A 39 -6.16 21.55 1.94
CA TYR A 39 -5.03 21.14 2.76
C TYR A 39 -5.42 20.37 4.02
N LEU A 40 -6.64 20.58 4.54
CA LEU A 40 -7.11 19.87 5.74
C LEU A 40 -7.32 18.37 5.50
N GLU A 41 -7.36 17.95 4.24
CA GLU A 41 -7.49 16.53 3.90
C GLU A 41 -6.14 15.79 3.85
N ILE A 42 -5.03 16.53 3.87
CA ILE A 42 -3.69 15.92 3.78
C ILE A 42 -3.46 14.85 4.86
N PRO A 43 -3.77 15.10 6.15
CA PRO A 43 -3.50 14.08 7.18
C PRO A 43 -4.22 12.77 6.94
N ALA A 44 -5.48 12.80 6.51
CA ALA A 44 -6.26 11.58 6.25
C ALA A 44 -5.70 10.80 5.07
N TYR A 45 -5.36 11.49 3.98
CA TYR A 45 -4.78 10.87 2.79
C TYR A 45 -3.39 10.30 3.09
N ALA A 46 -2.60 11.03 3.87
CA ALA A 46 -1.28 10.58 4.27
C ALA A 46 -1.37 9.33 5.14
N GLU A 47 -2.32 9.28 6.08
CA GLU A 47 -2.53 8.11 6.92
C GLU A 47 -2.96 6.90 6.11
N ASP A 48 -3.90 7.08 5.17
CA ASP A 48 -4.34 6.00 4.28
C ASP A 48 -3.16 5.42 3.50
N THR A 49 -2.31 6.28 2.97
CA THR A 49 -1.13 5.86 2.22
C THR A 49 -0.13 5.14 3.13
N PHE A 50 0.09 5.67 4.33
CA PHE A 50 0.97 5.04 5.32
C PHE A 50 0.48 3.64 5.68
N LEU A 51 -0.81 3.48 5.95
CA LEU A 51 -1.37 2.18 6.32
C LEU A 51 -1.28 1.18 5.17
N ALA A 52 -1.47 1.64 3.93
CA ALA A 52 -1.31 0.79 2.75
C ALA A 52 0.14 0.33 2.58
N CYS A 53 1.10 1.21 2.84
CA CYS A 53 2.52 0.87 2.82
C CYS A 53 2.86 -0.15 3.89
N LYS A 54 2.34 0.05 5.09
CA LYS A 54 2.57 -0.85 6.22
C LYS A 54 2.03 -2.25 5.92
N ALA A 55 0.82 -2.33 5.36
CA ALA A 55 0.21 -3.61 5.00
C ALA A 55 1.05 -4.34 3.95
N TRP A 56 1.49 -3.63 2.92
CA TRP A 56 2.37 -4.21 1.90
C TRP A 56 3.69 -4.71 2.52
N ASP A 57 4.29 -3.88 3.36
CA ASP A 57 5.58 -4.20 3.98
C ASP A 57 5.51 -5.48 4.83
N GLU A 58 4.48 -5.61 5.64
CA GLU A 58 4.27 -6.78 6.49
C GLU A 58 4.09 -8.05 5.65
N LEU A 59 3.28 -7.98 4.59
CA LEU A 59 3.07 -9.11 3.69
C LEU A 59 4.34 -9.46 2.92
N ASN A 60 5.05 -8.46 2.44
CA ASN A 60 6.27 -8.66 1.67
C ASN A 60 7.38 -9.28 2.51
N LYS A 61 7.53 -8.87 3.75
CA LYS A 61 8.48 -9.47 4.69
C LYS A 61 8.18 -10.95 4.92
N LYS A 62 6.90 -11.26 5.11
CA LYS A 62 6.46 -12.63 5.30
C LYS A 62 6.77 -13.49 4.09
N LEU A 63 6.51 -12.97 2.90
CA LEU A 63 6.81 -13.67 1.65
C LEU A 63 8.32 -13.89 1.50
N THR A 64 9.12 -12.85 1.75
CA THR A 64 10.57 -12.92 1.63
C THR A 64 11.18 -13.93 2.60
N GLU A 65 10.67 -13.99 3.83
CA GLU A 65 11.13 -14.94 4.85
C GLU A 65 10.86 -16.39 4.46
N ASN A 66 9.82 -16.66 3.69
CA ASN A 66 9.39 -18.01 3.32
C ASN A 66 9.78 -18.40 1.88
N LYS A 67 10.40 -17.49 1.16
CA LYS A 67 10.75 -17.68 -0.26
C LYS A 67 12.25 -17.91 -0.37
N ILE A 68 12.68 -19.13 -0.11
CA ILE A 68 14.11 -19.48 -0.18
C ILE A 68 14.37 -20.44 -1.33
#